data_21b619e609dfd8d9b89e9b9085c6f795
#
_entry.id   21b619e609dfd8d9b89e9b9085c6f795
#
_cell.length_a   1.000
_cell.length_b   1.000
_cell.length_c   1.000
_cell.angle_alpha   90.00
_cell.angle_beta   90.00
_cell.angle_gamma   90.00
#
_symmetry.space_group_name_H-M   'P 1'
#
loop_
_entity.id
_entity.type
_entity.pdbx_description
1 polymer ?
#
loop_
_entity_poly.entity_id
_entity_poly.type
_entity_poly.pdbx_seq_one_letter_code
_entity_poly.pdbx_strand_id
1 'polypeptide(L)'
;KAGLTNYAATYATGLLCARRLLTKYDLAETYEGNTDNIGEDFNVQPEGERQPFKCFLDVGLVRTSTGSRVFAALKGAVDGGLNIPHNDKRYAGYDLQDKSLDPETLERYIKGGVVAEYAEEMEEEVRLTPPEPASPPRHTLDQSFLRLGFLRAASQQRTES
;
A
#
# COMPACT_ATOMS: atom_id res chain seq x y z
N LYS A 1 3.97 -6.02 8.24
CA LYS A 1 4.32 -5.56 6.86
C LYS A 1 3.08 -5.40 5.96
N ALA A 2 2.04 -6.24 6.08
CA ALA A 2 0.87 -6.23 5.19
C ALA A 2 0.13 -4.87 5.15
N GLY A 3 -0.01 -4.17 6.27
CA GLY A 3 -0.69 -2.88 6.32
C GLY A 3 0.08 -1.68 5.74
N LEU A 4 1.39 -1.81 5.44
CA LEU A 4 2.20 -0.69 4.98
C LEU A 4 2.07 -0.38 3.48
N THR A 5 1.47 -1.26 2.70
CA THR A 5 1.39 -1.13 1.24
C THR A 5 -0.04 -0.98 0.72
N ASN A 6 -1.01 -0.70 1.59
CA ASN A 6 -2.40 -0.48 1.21
C ASN A 6 -2.66 0.96 0.74
N TYR A 7 -3.85 1.20 0.20
CA TYR A 7 -4.29 2.51 -0.30
C TYR A 7 -4.31 3.55 0.83
N ALA A 8 -4.88 3.20 1.99
CA ALA A 8 -5.00 4.06 3.16
C ALA A 8 -3.63 4.51 3.70
N ALA A 9 -2.66 3.59 3.84
CA ALA A 9 -1.31 3.92 4.30
C ALA A 9 -0.59 4.86 3.33
N THR A 10 -0.83 4.70 2.03
CA THR A 10 -0.23 5.56 1.00
C THR A 10 -0.86 6.95 1.02
N TYR A 11 -2.18 7.06 1.20
CA TYR A 11 -2.87 8.33 1.42
C TYR A 11 -2.33 9.07 2.66
N ALA A 12 -2.24 8.38 3.79
CA ALA A 12 -1.69 8.95 5.03
C ALA A 12 -0.24 9.43 4.87
N THR A 13 0.56 8.74 4.07
CA THR A 13 1.94 9.15 3.75
C THR A 13 1.95 10.44 2.94
N GLY A 14 1.07 10.59 1.94
CA GLY A 14 0.90 11.80 1.16
C GLY A 14 0.49 13.00 2.02
N LEU A 15 -0.51 12.80 2.87
CA LEU A 15 -0.99 13.81 3.82
C LEU A 15 0.12 14.29 4.78
N LEU A 16 0.86 13.33 5.36
CA LEU A 16 1.95 13.63 6.26
C LEU A 16 3.08 14.41 5.56
N CYS A 17 3.40 14.03 4.33
CA CYS A 17 4.39 14.72 3.51
C CYS A 17 3.96 16.17 3.26
N ALA A 18 2.71 16.40 2.88
CA ALA A 18 2.14 17.72 2.65
C ALA A 18 2.22 18.61 3.91
N ARG A 19 1.74 18.11 5.04
CA ARG A 19 1.76 18.87 6.30
C ARG A 19 3.16 19.23 6.76
N ARG A 20 4.12 18.31 6.67
CA ARG A 20 5.53 18.57 6.98
C ARG A 20 6.16 19.61 6.04
N LEU A 21 5.82 19.55 4.75
CA LEU A 21 6.31 20.51 3.77
C LEU A 21 5.77 21.92 4.07
N LEU A 22 4.45 22.06 4.29
CA LEU A 22 3.82 23.33 4.60
C LEU A 22 4.34 23.93 5.90
N THR A 23 4.57 23.10 6.92
CA THR A 23 5.21 23.54 8.18
C THR A 23 6.61 24.09 7.94
N LYS A 24 7.40 23.44 7.07
CA LYS A 24 8.76 23.88 6.75
C LYS A 24 8.80 25.26 6.06
N TYR A 25 7.75 25.61 5.35
CA TYR A 25 7.65 26.89 4.61
C TYR A 25 6.75 27.92 5.31
N ASP A 26 6.31 27.64 6.54
CA ASP A 26 5.40 28.50 7.32
C ASP A 26 4.10 28.83 6.57
N LEU A 27 3.53 27.83 5.90
CA LEU A 27 2.27 27.90 5.17
C LEU A 27 1.18 27.01 5.79
N ALA A 28 1.49 26.32 6.88
CA ALA A 28 0.59 25.32 7.48
C ALA A 28 -0.68 25.92 8.10
N GLU A 29 -0.61 27.15 8.57
CA GLU A 29 -1.75 27.87 9.15
C GLU A 29 -2.66 28.47 8.08
N THR A 30 -2.09 28.89 6.95
CA THR A 30 -2.85 29.48 5.84
C THR A 30 -3.56 28.40 5.01
N TYR A 31 -2.91 27.26 4.82
CA TYR A 31 -3.43 26.16 4.02
C TYR A 31 -3.66 24.92 4.88
N GLU A 32 -4.79 24.90 5.58
CA GLU A 32 -5.15 23.78 6.48
C GLU A 32 -5.49 22.50 5.73
N GLY A 33 -5.97 22.62 4.49
CA GLY A 33 -6.37 21.49 3.65
C GLY A 33 -7.82 21.07 3.88
N ASN A 34 -8.17 19.89 3.37
CA ASN A 34 -9.52 19.35 3.45
C ASN A 34 -9.62 18.29 4.56
N THR A 35 -10.45 18.56 5.57
CA THR A 35 -10.72 17.64 6.67
C THR A 35 -12.15 17.07 6.63
N ASP A 36 -13.07 17.78 5.96
CA ASP A 36 -14.50 17.50 6.07
C ASP A 36 -15.01 16.57 4.98
N ASN A 37 -14.55 16.75 3.74
CA ASN A 37 -15.02 16.03 2.56
C ASN A 37 -13.91 15.18 1.92
N ILE A 38 -13.41 14.19 2.64
CA ILE A 38 -12.27 13.36 2.22
C ILE A 38 -12.52 12.59 0.92
N GLY A 39 -13.78 12.21 0.67
CA GLY A 39 -14.20 11.45 -0.53
C GLY A 39 -14.37 12.28 -1.80
N GLU A 40 -14.36 13.60 -1.72
CA GLU A 40 -14.58 14.49 -2.86
C GLU A 40 -13.26 14.99 -3.47
N ASP A 41 -13.33 15.46 -4.73
CA ASP A 41 -12.21 16.13 -5.35
C ASP A 41 -12.00 17.51 -4.73
N PHE A 42 -10.76 17.78 -4.31
CA PHE A 42 -10.39 19.01 -3.63
C PHE A 42 -9.28 19.73 -4.37
N ASN A 43 -9.45 21.01 -4.57
CA ASN A 43 -8.46 21.88 -5.17
C ASN A 43 -8.17 23.06 -4.27
N VAL A 44 -6.91 23.22 -3.89
CA VAL A 44 -6.46 24.33 -3.02
C VAL A 44 -6.63 25.66 -3.74
N GLN A 45 -7.42 26.55 -3.16
CA GLN A 45 -7.59 27.92 -3.64
C GLN A 45 -6.51 28.82 -3.02
N PRO A 46 -6.04 29.84 -3.75
CA PRO A 46 -5.12 30.82 -3.19
C PRO A 46 -5.80 31.65 -2.10
N GLU A 47 -5.28 31.59 -0.89
CA GLU A 47 -5.75 32.34 0.26
C GLU A 47 -4.64 33.25 0.78
N GLY A 48 -4.95 34.52 1.03
CA GLY A 48 -4.00 35.50 1.56
C GLY A 48 -2.98 36.03 0.53
N GLU A 49 -1.89 36.58 1.05
CA GLU A 49 -0.83 37.22 0.24
C GLU A 49 0.14 36.20 -0.38
N ARG A 50 0.31 35.03 0.25
CA ARG A 50 1.24 34.01 -0.19
C ARG A 50 0.52 32.97 -1.04
N GLN A 51 1.04 32.71 -2.22
CA GLN A 51 0.50 31.67 -3.12
C GLN A 51 0.65 30.27 -2.52
N PRO A 52 -0.30 29.34 -2.79
CA PRO A 52 -0.19 27.97 -2.34
C PRO A 52 1.04 27.28 -2.95
N PHE A 53 1.65 26.40 -2.17
CA PHE A 53 2.82 25.66 -2.64
C PHE A 53 2.43 24.74 -3.80
N LYS A 54 2.89 25.09 -4.99
CA LYS A 54 2.60 24.32 -6.21
C LYS A 54 3.68 23.28 -6.46
N CYS A 55 3.26 22.05 -6.67
CA CYS A 55 4.14 20.95 -7.07
C CYS A 55 3.48 20.05 -8.13
N PHE A 56 4.24 19.14 -8.69
CA PHE A 56 3.76 18.20 -9.70
C PHE A 56 4.11 16.78 -9.28
N LEU A 57 3.17 15.86 -9.51
CA LEU A 57 3.41 14.45 -9.27
C LEU A 57 4.20 13.84 -10.43
N ASP A 58 5.39 13.34 -10.15
CA ASP A 58 6.14 12.49 -11.07
C ASP A 58 5.90 11.01 -10.70
N VAL A 59 5.24 10.29 -11.58
CA VAL A 59 4.90 8.86 -11.37
C VAL A 59 6.02 7.92 -11.84
N GLY A 60 7.07 8.44 -12.47
CA GLY A 60 8.15 7.64 -13.04
C GLY A 60 7.64 6.64 -14.09
N LEU A 61 8.07 5.39 -13.98
CA LEU A 61 7.73 4.30 -14.91
C LEU A 61 6.50 3.47 -14.48
N VAL A 62 5.81 3.87 -13.44
CA VAL A 62 4.64 3.14 -12.92
C VAL A 62 3.44 3.36 -13.83
N ARG A 63 2.65 2.27 -14.05
CA ARG A 63 1.41 2.36 -14.81
C ARG A 63 0.39 3.24 -14.09
N THR A 64 -0.21 4.19 -14.82
CA THR A 64 -1.23 5.11 -14.33
C THR A 64 -2.64 4.52 -14.44
N SER A 65 -2.92 3.43 -13.72
CA SER A 65 -4.26 2.83 -13.67
C SER A 65 -5.14 3.50 -12.61
N THR A 66 -6.46 3.55 -12.88
CA THR A 66 -7.45 4.03 -11.91
C THR A 66 -7.38 3.22 -10.61
N GLY A 67 -7.45 3.88 -9.47
CA GLY A 67 -7.31 3.24 -8.15
C GLY A 67 -5.86 2.88 -7.76
N SER A 68 -4.86 3.30 -8.53
CA SER A 68 -3.45 3.05 -8.17
C SER A 68 -3.06 3.81 -6.91
N ARG A 69 -2.24 3.17 -6.07
CA ARG A 69 -1.72 3.75 -4.80
C ARG A 69 -0.96 5.06 -4.97
N VAL A 70 -0.35 5.29 -6.12
CA VAL A 70 0.33 6.57 -6.41
C VAL A 70 -0.65 7.73 -6.37
N PHE A 71 -1.88 7.51 -6.87
CA PHE A 71 -2.94 8.51 -6.80
C PHE A 71 -3.58 8.64 -5.42
N ALA A 72 -3.46 7.61 -4.56
CA ALA A 72 -3.78 7.75 -3.14
C ALA A 72 -2.83 8.74 -2.45
N ALA A 73 -1.52 8.64 -2.72
CA ALA A 73 -0.55 9.61 -2.20
C ALA A 73 -0.81 11.03 -2.73
N LEU A 74 -1.19 11.15 -4.02
CA LEU A 74 -1.59 12.43 -4.62
C LEU A 74 -2.79 13.02 -3.88
N LYS A 75 -3.86 12.24 -3.70
CA LYS A 75 -5.07 12.68 -2.98
C LYS A 75 -4.74 13.13 -1.56
N GLY A 76 -3.94 12.34 -0.83
CA GLY A 76 -3.50 12.72 0.52
C GLY A 76 -2.66 14.00 0.55
N ALA A 77 -1.83 14.24 -0.46
CA ALA A 77 -1.02 15.45 -0.55
C ALA A 77 -1.87 16.68 -0.88
N VAL A 78 -2.88 16.56 -1.74
CA VAL A 78 -3.81 17.64 -2.07
C VAL A 78 -4.70 17.97 -0.87
N ASP A 79 -5.28 16.95 -0.21
CA ASP A 79 -6.07 17.14 1.01
C ASP A 79 -5.25 17.74 2.15
N GLY A 80 -3.93 17.50 2.15
CA GLY A 80 -3.00 18.12 3.08
C GLY A 80 -2.70 19.60 2.80
N GLY A 81 -3.24 20.21 1.74
CA GLY A 81 -3.11 21.62 1.41
C GLY A 81 -2.07 21.95 0.33
N LEU A 82 -1.56 20.96 -0.42
CA LEU A 82 -0.66 21.22 -1.55
C LEU A 82 -1.44 21.45 -2.84
N ASN A 83 -1.02 22.44 -3.61
CA ASN A 83 -1.57 22.67 -4.94
C ASN A 83 -0.86 21.78 -5.96
N ILE A 84 -1.50 20.66 -6.30
CA ILE A 84 -1.02 19.70 -7.30
C ILE A 84 -2.05 19.62 -8.42
N PRO A 85 -1.74 20.00 -9.67
CA PRO A 85 -2.65 19.81 -10.79
C PRO A 85 -2.96 18.34 -11.01
N HIS A 86 -4.22 17.97 -10.98
CA HIS A 86 -4.67 16.59 -11.09
C HIS A 86 -6.07 16.49 -11.72
N ASN A 87 -6.54 15.24 -11.89
CA ASN A 87 -7.85 14.94 -12.40
C ASN A 87 -8.39 13.73 -11.61
N ASP A 88 -9.66 13.75 -11.29
CA ASP A 88 -10.41 12.75 -10.52
C ASP A 88 -10.43 11.34 -11.15
N LYS A 89 -10.25 11.26 -12.48
CA LYS A 89 -10.30 10.00 -13.28
C LYS A 89 -9.41 8.87 -12.79
N ARG A 90 -8.43 9.17 -11.94
CA ARG A 90 -7.46 8.19 -11.45
C ARG A 90 -7.67 7.78 -10.01
N TYR A 91 -8.63 8.39 -9.33
CA TYR A 91 -8.98 8.02 -7.97
C TYR A 91 -9.74 6.69 -7.92
N ALA A 92 -9.69 6.03 -6.77
CA ALA A 92 -10.50 4.84 -6.53
C ALA A 92 -11.99 5.22 -6.50
N GLY A 93 -12.85 4.41 -7.11
CA GLY A 93 -14.27 4.70 -7.21
C GLY A 93 -14.67 5.56 -8.42
N TYR A 94 -13.73 5.88 -9.32
CA TYR A 94 -14.11 6.58 -10.56
C TYR A 94 -14.72 5.62 -11.58
N ASP A 95 -15.96 5.90 -11.98
CA ASP A 95 -16.64 5.18 -13.07
C ASP A 95 -16.34 5.82 -14.44
N LEU A 96 -15.87 4.96 -15.35
CA LEU A 96 -15.55 5.37 -16.73
C LEU A 96 -16.80 5.56 -17.61
N GLN A 97 -17.93 4.93 -17.26
CA GLN A 97 -19.18 5.04 -18.02
C GLN A 97 -19.88 6.35 -17.69
N ASP A 98 -20.11 6.60 -16.41
CA ASP A 98 -20.81 7.79 -15.91
C ASP A 98 -19.89 9.02 -15.81
N LYS A 99 -18.58 8.81 -15.94
CA LYS A 99 -17.54 9.85 -15.78
C LYS A 99 -17.67 10.61 -14.47
N SER A 100 -18.07 9.94 -13.43
CA SER A 100 -18.27 10.47 -12.08
C SER A 100 -17.40 9.74 -11.07
N LEU A 101 -17.01 10.45 -10.02
CA LEU A 101 -16.31 9.89 -8.87
C LEU A 101 -17.35 9.54 -7.80
N ASP A 102 -17.31 8.33 -7.29
CA ASP A 102 -18.11 7.91 -6.15
C ASP A 102 -17.38 8.27 -4.83
N PRO A 103 -17.92 9.25 -4.07
CA PRO A 103 -17.26 9.72 -2.86
C PRO A 103 -17.24 8.65 -1.74
N GLU A 104 -18.29 7.83 -1.64
CA GLU A 104 -18.38 6.80 -0.60
C GLU A 104 -17.34 5.70 -0.82
N THR A 105 -17.18 5.26 -2.06
CA THR A 105 -16.15 4.29 -2.42
C THR A 105 -14.75 4.84 -2.16
N LEU A 106 -14.48 6.08 -2.56
CA LEU A 106 -13.17 6.69 -2.31
C LEU A 106 -12.86 6.80 -0.82
N GLU A 107 -13.83 7.27 -0.03
CA GLU A 107 -13.70 7.37 1.44
C GLU A 107 -13.44 6.01 2.09
N ARG A 108 -14.15 4.96 1.66
CA ARG A 108 -13.95 3.58 2.11
C ARG A 108 -12.52 3.09 1.86
N TYR A 109 -11.95 3.38 0.69
CA TYR A 109 -10.55 3.07 0.38
C TYR A 109 -9.56 3.85 1.23
N ILE A 110 -9.81 5.14 1.46
CA ILE A 110 -8.96 6.03 2.27
C ILE A 110 -8.97 5.61 3.75
N LYS A 111 -10.13 5.30 4.30
CA LYS A 111 -10.30 4.84 5.70
C LYS A 111 -9.86 3.39 5.91
N GLY A 112 -9.58 2.66 4.84
CA GLY A 112 -9.13 1.27 4.92
C GLY A 112 -10.24 0.25 5.15
N GLY A 113 -11.51 0.60 4.88
CA GLY A 113 -12.67 -0.28 5.02
C GLY A 113 -12.52 -1.58 4.22
N VAL A 114 -12.02 -1.49 2.98
CA VAL A 114 -11.76 -2.67 2.13
C VAL A 114 -10.75 -3.64 2.78
N VAL A 115 -9.75 -3.11 3.49
CA VAL A 115 -8.75 -3.95 4.17
C VAL A 115 -9.35 -4.60 5.43
N ALA A 116 -10.23 -3.87 6.14
CA ALA A 116 -10.91 -4.39 7.32
C ALA A 116 -11.84 -5.56 6.95
N GLU A 117 -12.67 -5.38 5.92
CA GLU A 117 -13.55 -6.43 5.41
C GLU A 117 -12.78 -7.68 4.96
N TYR A 118 -11.70 -7.50 4.21
CA TYR A 118 -10.85 -8.61 3.82
C TYR A 118 -10.22 -9.33 5.02
N ALA A 119 -9.85 -8.58 6.07
CA ALA A 119 -9.32 -9.18 7.30
C ALA A 119 -10.38 -10.01 8.04
N GLU A 120 -11.62 -9.52 8.09
CA GLU A 120 -12.76 -10.25 8.67
C GLU A 120 -13.07 -11.53 7.90
N GLU A 121 -13.12 -11.46 6.56
CA GLU A 121 -13.30 -12.65 5.70
C GLU A 121 -12.20 -13.70 5.95
N MET A 122 -10.95 -13.26 6.04
CA MET A 122 -9.82 -14.16 6.31
C MET A 122 -9.88 -14.78 7.71
N GLU A 123 -10.34 -14.06 8.72
CA GLU A 123 -10.54 -14.60 10.07
C GLU A 123 -11.63 -15.66 10.10
N GLU A 124 -12.73 -15.45 9.38
CA GLU A 124 -13.79 -16.45 9.24
C GLU A 124 -13.30 -17.70 8.49
N GLU A 125 -12.54 -17.54 7.42
CA GLU A 125 -11.99 -18.66 6.65
C GLU A 125 -11.02 -19.49 7.50
N VAL A 126 -10.13 -18.85 8.25
CA VAL A 126 -9.20 -19.51 9.19
C VAL A 126 -9.95 -20.22 10.32
N ARG A 127 -11.08 -19.66 10.77
CA ARG A 127 -11.90 -20.27 11.81
C ARG A 127 -12.67 -21.52 11.31
N LEU A 128 -13.04 -21.54 10.03
CA LEU A 128 -13.77 -22.63 9.39
C LEU A 128 -12.84 -23.75 8.87
N THR A 129 -11.61 -23.41 8.49
CA THR A 129 -10.58 -24.37 8.07
C THR A 129 -9.63 -24.66 9.22
N PRO A 130 -9.67 -25.86 9.85
CA PRO A 130 -8.65 -26.22 10.83
C PRO A 130 -7.27 -26.14 10.17
N PRO A 131 -6.22 -25.67 10.88
CA PRO A 131 -4.90 -25.53 10.33
C PRO A 131 -4.43 -26.89 9.77
N GLU A 132 -4.16 -26.92 8.48
CA GLU A 132 -3.56 -28.08 7.85
C GLU A 132 -2.24 -28.37 8.58
N PRO A 133 -1.98 -29.62 9.02
CA PRO A 133 -0.76 -29.93 9.74
C PRO A 133 0.43 -29.46 8.90
N ALA A 134 1.25 -28.60 9.47
CA ALA A 134 2.40 -28.01 8.81
C ALA A 134 3.18 -29.07 8.05
N SER A 135 3.22 -28.98 6.73
CA SER A 135 4.02 -29.86 5.89
C SER A 135 5.46 -29.82 6.43
N PRO A 136 6.10 -30.98 6.66
CA PRO A 136 7.43 -31.02 7.23
C PRO A 136 8.39 -30.18 6.39
N PRO A 137 9.35 -29.47 7.00
CA PRO A 137 10.27 -28.61 6.27
C PRO A 137 10.97 -29.44 5.20
N ARG A 138 10.98 -28.93 3.96
CA ARG A 138 11.56 -29.62 2.77
C ARG A 138 13.09 -29.82 2.84
N HIS A 139 13.67 -29.75 4.01
CA HIS A 139 15.07 -30.02 4.30
C HIS A 139 15.25 -31.11 5.36
N THR A 140 14.60 -32.24 5.19
CA THR A 140 15.19 -33.48 5.72
C THR A 140 16.14 -34.00 4.66
N LEU A 141 17.43 -33.75 4.88
CA LEU A 141 18.50 -34.47 4.21
C LEU A 141 18.18 -35.96 4.33
N ASP A 142 17.93 -36.56 3.18
CA ASP A 142 17.60 -37.98 3.08
C ASP A 142 18.70 -38.81 3.77
N GLN A 143 18.36 -39.41 4.90
CA GLN A 143 19.27 -40.29 5.65
C GLN A 143 19.73 -41.49 4.84
N SER A 144 19.16 -41.74 3.65
CA SER A 144 19.64 -42.73 2.71
C SER A 144 21.02 -42.42 2.14
N PHE A 145 21.39 -41.12 2.04
CA PHE A 145 22.72 -40.71 1.57
C PHE A 145 23.85 -40.96 2.60
N LEU A 146 23.53 -40.96 3.88
CA LEU A 146 24.52 -41.25 4.94
C LEU A 146 24.80 -42.74 5.07
N ARG A 147 23.86 -43.63 4.69
CA ARG A 147 24.06 -45.10 4.72
C ARG A 147 24.93 -45.64 3.58
N LEU A 148 24.89 -44.99 2.40
CA LEU A 148 25.73 -45.40 1.27
C LEU A 148 27.20 -45.00 1.41
N GLY A 149 27.48 -43.89 2.10
CA GLY A 149 28.85 -43.43 2.38
C GLY A 149 29.60 -44.32 3.38
N PHE A 150 28.89 -44.84 4.37
CA PHE A 150 29.50 -45.68 5.43
C PHE A 150 29.79 -47.15 4.99
N LEU A 151 29.01 -47.67 4.06
CA LEU A 151 29.25 -49.03 3.52
C LEU A 151 30.41 -49.08 2.51
N ARG A 152 30.76 -47.94 1.90
CA ARG A 152 31.89 -47.87 0.94
C ARG A 152 33.22 -47.71 1.63
N ALA A 153 33.30 -47.19 2.84
CA ALA A 153 34.52 -47.08 3.64
C ALA A 153 34.89 -48.38 4.32
N ALA A 154 33.93 -49.27 4.61
CA ALA A 154 34.18 -50.55 5.26
C ALA A 154 34.66 -51.66 4.28
N SER A 155 34.46 -51.49 2.97
CA SER A 155 34.89 -52.47 1.96
C SER A 155 36.35 -52.27 1.45
N GLN A 156 36.95 -51.11 1.71
CA GLN A 156 38.32 -50.81 1.27
C GLN A 156 39.39 -51.20 2.28
N GLN A 157 39.04 -51.56 3.51
CA GLN A 157 40.01 -52.02 4.52
C GLN A 157 40.24 -53.52 4.59
N ARG A 158 39.63 -54.33 3.66
CA ARG A 158 39.74 -55.80 3.67
C ARG A 158 40.62 -56.40 2.55
N THR A 159 41.34 -55.58 1.79
CA THR A 159 42.19 -56.06 0.70
C THR A 159 43.69 -55.77 0.89
N GLU A 160 44.09 -55.33 2.09
CA GLU A 160 45.51 -55.23 2.45
C GLU A 160 45.74 -55.97 3.79
N SER A 161 45.81 -57.35 3.71
CA SER A 161 46.45 -58.24 4.66
C SER A 161 46.72 -59.58 4.00
#